data_eabca16197288d13669786302f9ac926
#
_entry.id   eabca16197288d13669786302f9ac926
#
_cell.length_a   1.000
_cell.length_b   1.000
_cell.length_c   1.000
_cell.angle_alpha   90.00
_cell.angle_beta   90.00
_cell.angle_gamma   90.00
#
_symmetry.space_group_name_H-M   'P 1'
#
loop_
_entity.id
_entity.type
_entity.pdbx_description
1 polymer ?
#
loop_
_entity_poly.entity_id
_entity_poly.type
_entity_poly.pdbx_seq_one_letter_code
_entity_poly.pdbx_strand_id
1 'polypeptide(L)'
;MNTSEQLVVNKLPTRTWNHLQVNEATIPWNVADTADLGTDSYAITAENQAQPLHIDLTGAAGFSRKHIAVDVAAGVQATVYMVLDTQGSFAVETALTLHGNASLRLVQVLGAQDSALLYAKTDADCAPGAGVDMTQILMGRGDLYSDN
;
A
#
# COMPACT_ATOMS: atom_id res chain seq x y z
N MET A 1 -4.19 -8.34 29.21
CA MET A 1 -4.10 -9.38 28.18
C MET A 1 -3.78 -8.72 26.86
N ASN A 2 -2.57 -8.90 26.34
CA ASN A 2 -2.20 -8.38 25.03
C ASN A 2 -2.83 -9.30 24.00
N THR A 3 -3.92 -8.86 23.40
CA THR A 3 -4.48 -9.53 22.21
C THR A 3 -3.63 -9.08 21.03
N SER A 4 -2.55 -9.80 20.74
CA SER A 4 -1.89 -9.66 19.44
C SER A 4 -2.83 -10.28 18.40
N GLU A 5 -3.55 -9.45 17.67
CA GLU A 5 -4.24 -9.91 16.48
C GLU A 5 -3.19 -10.28 15.44
N GLN A 6 -3.36 -11.45 14.84
CA GLN A 6 -2.55 -11.87 13.71
C GLN A 6 -3.23 -11.38 12.44
N LEU A 7 -2.52 -10.56 11.68
CA LEU A 7 -2.98 -10.12 10.36
C LEU A 7 -2.54 -11.15 9.32
N VAL A 8 -3.50 -11.76 8.63
CA VAL A 8 -3.25 -12.66 7.51
C VAL A 8 -3.28 -11.85 6.22
N VAL A 9 -2.18 -11.85 5.49
CA VAL A 9 -2.02 -11.11 4.23
C VAL A 9 -1.95 -12.07 3.04
N ASN A 10 -2.28 -11.59 1.85
CA ASN A 10 -2.32 -12.35 0.61
C ASN A 10 -3.22 -13.60 0.68
N LYS A 11 -4.33 -13.51 1.41
CA LYS A 11 -5.30 -14.60 1.52
C LYS A 11 -6.03 -14.79 0.20
N LEU A 12 -5.92 -15.98 -0.38
CA LEU A 12 -6.60 -16.31 -1.63
C LEU A 12 -8.12 -16.30 -1.46
N PRO A 13 -8.87 -15.71 -2.40
CA PRO A 13 -10.33 -15.55 -2.29
C PRO A 13 -11.10 -16.86 -2.43
N THR A 14 -10.49 -17.95 -2.92
CA THR A 14 -11.13 -19.23 -3.13
C THR A 14 -10.50 -20.35 -2.30
N ARG A 15 -11.32 -21.27 -1.78
CA ARG A 15 -10.86 -22.36 -0.93
C ARG A 15 -10.00 -23.42 -1.63
N THR A 16 -9.93 -23.46 -2.94
CA THR A 16 -9.27 -24.52 -3.71
C THR A 16 -7.77 -24.58 -3.51
N TRP A 17 -7.13 -23.47 -3.18
CA TRP A 17 -5.68 -23.38 -2.95
C TRP A 17 -5.30 -22.98 -1.52
N ASN A 18 -6.31 -22.74 -0.66
CA ASN A 18 -6.11 -22.26 0.70
C ASN A 18 -5.31 -23.24 1.59
N HIS A 19 -5.39 -24.54 1.32
CA HIS A 19 -4.64 -25.53 2.08
C HIS A 19 -3.15 -25.56 1.75
N LEU A 20 -2.75 -24.95 0.64
CA LEU A 20 -1.34 -24.85 0.24
C LEU A 20 -0.64 -23.61 0.83
N GLN A 21 -1.41 -22.66 1.40
CA GLN A 21 -0.91 -21.40 1.97
C GLN A 21 0.09 -20.68 1.05
N VAL A 22 -0.16 -20.72 -0.24
CA VAL A 22 0.69 -20.08 -1.23
C VAL A 22 0.55 -18.56 -1.11
N ASN A 23 1.65 -17.88 -0.86
CA ASN A 23 1.73 -16.42 -0.66
C ASN A 23 0.96 -15.88 0.55
N GLU A 24 0.32 -16.73 1.35
CA GLU A 24 -0.31 -16.31 2.61
C GLU A 24 0.75 -16.16 3.70
N ALA A 25 0.75 -15.03 4.38
CA ALA A 25 1.62 -14.79 5.52
C ALA A 25 0.81 -14.28 6.71
N THR A 26 1.19 -14.72 7.92
CA THR A 26 0.62 -14.21 9.15
C THR A 26 1.59 -13.22 9.78
N ILE A 27 1.15 -11.99 9.96
CA ILE A 27 1.95 -10.91 10.51
C ILE A 27 1.55 -10.71 11.98
N PRO A 28 2.50 -10.68 12.94
CA PRO A 28 2.22 -10.29 14.31
C PRO A 28 1.93 -8.79 14.36
N TRP A 29 0.69 -8.43 14.70
CA TRP A 29 0.26 -7.03 14.74
C TRP A 29 -0.44 -6.72 16.05
N ASN A 30 -0.10 -5.60 16.69
CA ASN A 30 -0.79 -5.14 17.89
C ASN A 30 -1.78 -4.01 17.54
N VAL A 31 -3.04 -4.38 17.34
CA VAL A 31 -4.11 -3.43 16.98
C VAL A 31 -4.37 -2.42 18.08
N ALA A 32 -4.29 -2.84 19.35
CA ALA A 32 -4.60 -1.99 20.50
C ALA A 32 -3.63 -0.80 20.65
N ASP A 33 -2.36 -1.00 20.29
CA ASP A 33 -1.31 0.01 20.40
C ASP A 33 -1.00 0.68 19.05
N THR A 34 -1.81 0.44 18.02
CA THR A 34 -1.60 1.02 16.68
C THR A 34 -2.07 2.46 16.63
N ALA A 35 -1.15 3.39 16.35
CA ALA A 35 -1.48 4.77 16.07
C ALA A 35 -2.08 4.91 14.66
N ASP A 36 -3.29 5.44 14.56
CA ASP A 36 -3.91 5.77 13.29
C ASP A 36 -3.49 7.18 12.86
N LEU A 37 -2.75 7.26 11.77
CA LEU A 37 -2.23 8.51 11.20
C LEU A 37 -3.22 9.16 10.19
N GLY A 38 -4.41 8.59 10.06
CA GLY A 38 -5.47 9.11 9.20
C GLY A 38 -5.25 8.84 7.71
N THR A 39 -5.99 9.57 6.88
CA THR A 39 -6.00 9.40 5.42
C THR A 39 -5.50 10.66 4.74
N ASP A 40 -4.53 10.52 3.83
CA ASP A 40 -4.18 11.56 2.87
C ASP A 40 -4.83 11.26 1.51
N SER A 41 -5.47 12.26 0.92
CA SER A 41 -6.20 12.12 -0.34
C SER A 41 -5.58 12.99 -1.42
N TYR A 42 -5.39 12.42 -2.60
CA TYR A 42 -4.81 13.09 -3.76
C TYR A 42 -5.72 12.94 -4.96
N ALA A 43 -5.95 14.01 -5.69
CA ALA A 43 -6.69 14.01 -6.95
C ALA A 43 -5.76 14.38 -8.11
N ILE A 44 -5.70 13.52 -9.13
CA ILE A 44 -4.92 13.76 -10.33
C ILE A 44 -5.89 14.01 -11.49
N THR A 45 -5.78 15.20 -12.06
CA THR A 45 -6.65 15.72 -13.10
C THR A 45 -5.86 16.06 -14.37
N ALA A 46 -6.54 16.43 -15.43
CA ALA A 46 -5.91 16.89 -16.65
C ALA A 46 -5.00 18.12 -16.44
N GLU A 47 -5.26 18.91 -15.40
CA GLU A 47 -4.49 20.12 -15.10
C GLU A 47 -3.14 19.82 -14.44
N ASN A 48 -3.07 18.76 -13.61
CA ASN A 48 -1.87 18.42 -12.82
C ASN A 48 -1.16 17.13 -13.25
N GLN A 49 -1.69 16.39 -14.22
CA GLN A 49 -1.14 15.10 -14.65
C GLN A 49 0.29 15.16 -15.20
N ALA A 50 0.72 16.31 -15.69
CA ALA A 50 2.05 16.48 -16.30
C ALA A 50 3.19 16.33 -15.29
N GLN A 51 2.91 16.53 -14.01
CA GLN A 51 3.91 16.38 -12.94
C GLN A 51 3.62 15.11 -12.12
N PRO A 52 4.63 14.26 -11.90
CA PRO A 52 4.49 13.11 -11.04
C PRO A 52 4.12 13.53 -9.61
N LEU A 53 3.21 12.79 -9.00
CA LEU A 53 2.91 12.92 -7.56
C LEU A 53 3.97 12.15 -6.76
N HIS A 54 4.58 12.80 -5.79
CA HIS A 54 5.51 12.17 -4.86
C HIS A 54 4.87 12.05 -3.48
N ILE A 55 4.88 10.84 -2.94
CA ILE A 55 4.37 10.52 -1.60
C ILE A 55 5.50 9.85 -0.82
N ASP A 56 6.00 10.53 0.20
CA ASP A 56 7.06 10.02 1.06
C ASP A 56 6.53 9.86 2.47
N LEU A 57 6.54 8.63 2.98
CA LEU A 57 6.07 8.30 4.31
C LEU A 57 7.14 7.53 5.10
N THR A 58 7.32 7.92 6.35
CA THR A 58 8.23 7.25 7.27
C THR A 58 7.47 6.82 8.52
N GLY A 59 7.49 5.52 8.80
CA GLY A 59 6.95 4.96 10.04
C GLY A 59 7.91 5.17 11.20
N ALA A 60 7.40 5.68 12.32
CA ALA A 60 8.15 5.83 13.57
C ALA A 60 8.25 4.50 14.32
N ALA A 61 8.97 4.49 15.42
CA ALA A 61 8.99 3.35 16.35
C ALA A 61 7.58 3.04 16.87
N GLY A 62 7.29 1.76 17.13
CA GLY A 62 5.97 1.28 17.54
C GLY A 62 5.10 0.86 16.35
N PHE A 63 3.80 0.76 16.58
CA PHE A 63 2.82 0.37 15.57
C PHE A 63 2.08 1.59 15.05
N SER A 64 2.06 1.77 13.73
CA SER A 64 1.29 2.85 13.09
C SER A 64 0.65 2.40 11.78
N ARG A 65 -0.45 3.06 11.42
CA ARG A 65 -1.19 2.82 10.20
C ARG A 65 -1.52 4.13 9.49
N LYS A 66 -1.36 4.13 8.17
CA LYS A 66 -1.69 5.26 7.31
C LYS A 66 -2.52 4.80 6.13
N HIS A 67 -3.52 5.58 5.77
CA HIS A 67 -4.31 5.39 4.56
C HIS A 67 -3.96 6.44 3.52
N ILE A 68 -3.82 6.01 2.27
CA ILE A 68 -3.60 6.87 1.11
C ILE A 68 -4.73 6.63 0.12
N ALA A 69 -5.36 7.68 -0.35
CA ALA A 69 -6.36 7.62 -1.41
C ALA A 69 -5.88 8.43 -2.61
N VAL A 70 -5.85 7.81 -3.79
CA VAL A 70 -5.49 8.47 -5.05
C VAL A 70 -6.65 8.32 -6.03
N ASP A 71 -7.21 9.42 -6.46
CA ASP A 71 -8.27 9.49 -7.46
C ASP A 71 -7.70 10.05 -8.77
N VAL A 72 -7.84 9.29 -9.85
CA VAL A 72 -7.35 9.67 -11.19
C VAL A 72 -8.53 9.90 -12.11
N ALA A 73 -8.67 11.12 -12.59
CA ALA A 73 -9.79 11.53 -13.45
C ALA A 73 -9.79 10.80 -14.80
N ALA A 74 -10.95 10.75 -15.44
CA ALA A 74 -11.12 10.05 -16.71
C ALA A 74 -10.17 10.57 -17.80
N GLY A 75 -9.56 9.66 -18.55
CA GLY A 75 -8.63 9.96 -19.65
C GLY A 75 -7.26 10.49 -19.22
N VAL A 76 -7.00 10.60 -17.93
CA VAL A 76 -5.74 11.12 -17.38
C VAL A 76 -4.67 10.03 -17.39
N GLN A 77 -3.44 10.41 -17.74
CA GLN A 77 -2.25 9.58 -17.62
C GLN A 77 -1.40 10.10 -16.46
N ALA A 78 -1.37 9.36 -15.37
CA ALA A 78 -0.74 9.78 -14.13
C ALA A 78 0.51 8.95 -13.80
N THR A 79 1.43 9.56 -13.08
CA THR A 79 2.58 8.88 -12.47
C THR A 79 2.64 9.23 -10.99
N VAL A 80 2.75 8.21 -10.15
CA VAL A 80 2.92 8.35 -8.70
C VAL A 80 4.18 7.64 -8.28
N TYR A 81 5.04 8.33 -7.56
CA TYR A 81 6.18 7.77 -6.85
C TYR A 81 5.87 7.76 -5.36
N MET A 82 5.92 6.59 -4.77
CA MET A 82 5.62 6.38 -3.35
C MET A 82 6.83 5.75 -2.68
N VAL A 83 7.41 6.44 -1.71
CA VAL A 83 8.52 5.95 -0.89
C VAL A 83 8.01 5.71 0.52
N LEU A 84 8.03 4.46 0.94
CA LEU A 84 7.62 4.03 2.26
C LEU A 84 8.83 3.44 2.98
N ASP A 85 9.19 3.99 4.12
CA ASP A 85 10.25 3.47 4.98
C ASP A 85 9.77 3.42 6.43
N THR A 86 10.33 2.54 7.23
CA THR A 86 9.91 2.44 8.62
C THR A 86 11.05 1.99 9.55
N GLN A 87 11.00 2.53 10.77
CA GLN A 87 11.83 2.12 11.90
C GLN A 87 11.07 1.21 12.88
N GLY A 88 9.75 1.17 12.79
CA GLY A 88 8.86 0.34 13.59
C GLY A 88 7.97 -0.54 12.75
N SER A 89 6.80 -0.89 13.27
CA SER A 89 5.78 -1.63 12.52
C SER A 89 4.81 -0.65 11.88
N PHE A 90 4.82 -0.57 10.55
CA PHE A 90 4.07 0.41 9.79
C PHE A 90 3.21 -0.26 8.72
N ALA A 91 1.91 -0.02 8.76
CA ALA A 91 0.95 -0.44 7.75
C ALA A 91 0.51 0.74 6.89
N VAL A 92 0.66 0.63 5.59
CA VAL A 92 0.16 1.62 4.63
C VAL A 92 -0.83 0.95 3.69
N GLU A 93 -2.06 1.44 3.71
CA GLU A 93 -3.14 0.98 2.84
C GLU A 93 -3.41 2.05 1.79
N THR A 94 -3.19 1.70 0.53
CA THR A 94 -3.38 2.59 -0.61
C THR A 94 -4.62 2.17 -1.40
N ALA A 95 -5.57 3.07 -1.55
CA ALA A 95 -6.75 2.90 -2.40
C ALA A 95 -6.60 3.76 -3.65
N LEU A 96 -6.65 3.13 -4.82
CA LEU A 96 -6.57 3.78 -6.12
C LEU A 96 -7.94 3.74 -6.79
N THR A 97 -8.46 4.88 -7.21
CA THR A 97 -9.69 4.96 -8.01
C THR A 97 -9.35 5.57 -9.36
N LEU A 98 -9.54 4.80 -10.42
CA LEU A 98 -9.27 5.24 -11.79
C LEU A 98 -10.56 5.32 -12.58
N HIS A 99 -10.89 6.51 -13.05
CA HIS A 99 -12.06 6.74 -13.89
C HIS A 99 -11.80 6.29 -15.34
N GLY A 100 -12.83 6.28 -16.18
CA GLY A 100 -12.79 5.67 -17.50
C GLY A 100 -11.59 6.11 -18.37
N ASN A 101 -10.89 5.16 -18.96
CA ASN A 101 -9.70 5.34 -19.78
C ASN A 101 -8.52 6.05 -19.08
N ALA A 102 -8.53 6.14 -17.75
CA ALA A 102 -7.39 6.63 -16.99
C ALA A 102 -6.26 5.58 -16.94
N SER A 103 -5.02 6.03 -16.91
CA SER A 103 -3.88 5.15 -16.70
C SER A 103 -2.97 5.70 -15.60
N LEU A 104 -2.52 4.82 -14.73
CA LEU A 104 -1.63 5.15 -13.63
C LEU A 104 -0.38 4.28 -13.68
N ARG A 105 0.77 4.93 -13.68
CA ARG A 105 2.03 4.28 -13.35
C ARG A 105 2.34 4.55 -11.87
N LEU A 106 2.37 3.49 -11.08
CA LEU A 106 2.71 3.55 -9.66
C LEU A 106 4.07 2.90 -9.43
N VAL A 107 5.02 3.65 -8.92
CA VAL A 107 6.31 3.12 -8.48
C VAL A 107 6.39 3.24 -6.97
N GLN A 108 6.49 2.09 -6.31
CA GLN A 108 6.64 2.02 -4.86
C GLN A 108 8.04 1.55 -4.48
N VAL A 109 8.70 2.30 -3.62
CA VAL A 109 9.92 1.89 -2.95
C VAL A 109 9.57 1.59 -1.50
N LEU A 110 9.74 0.34 -1.09
CA LEU A 110 9.37 -0.16 0.23
C LEU A 110 10.64 -0.47 1.01
N GLY A 111 10.83 0.19 2.15
CA GLY A 111 11.98 0.03 3.02
C GLY A 111 11.61 -0.30 4.45
N ALA A 112 12.36 -1.21 5.08
CA ALA A 112 12.26 -1.48 6.51
C ALA A 112 13.66 -1.59 7.11
N GLN A 113 13.89 -0.86 8.21
CA GLN A 113 15.13 -0.90 8.99
C GLN A 113 15.27 -2.25 9.71
N ASP A 114 16.43 -2.50 10.31
CA ASP A 114 16.62 -3.70 11.13
C ASP A 114 15.53 -3.84 12.18
N SER A 115 14.92 -5.02 12.28
CA SER A 115 13.83 -5.35 13.21
C SER A 115 12.52 -4.56 12.99
N ALA A 116 12.41 -3.80 11.91
CA ALA A 116 11.17 -3.13 11.51
C ALA A 116 10.29 -4.05 10.65
N LEU A 117 9.01 -3.69 10.56
CA LEU A 117 8.04 -4.38 9.73
C LEU A 117 7.24 -3.36 8.91
N LEU A 118 7.27 -3.49 7.58
CA LEU A 118 6.41 -2.73 6.69
C LEU A 118 5.38 -3.65 6.04
N TYR A 119 4.12 -3.30 6.19
CA TYR A 119 3.02 -3.89 5.44
C TYR A 119 2.42 -2.85 4.50
N ALA A 120 2.52 -3.10 3.20
CA ALA A 120 1.95 -2.25 2.16
C ALA A 120 0.82 -2.99 1.43
N LYS A 121 -0.39 -2.46 1.53
CA LYS A 121 -1.55 -2.96 0.80
C LYS A 121 -1.96 -1.95 -0.27
N THR A 122 -2.23 -2.42 -1.49
CA THR A 122 -2.70 -1.58 -2.59
C THR A 122 -3.94 -2.22 -3.22
N ASP A 123 -5.05 -1.51 -3.16
CA ASP A 123 -6.29 -1.88 -3.85
C ASP A 123 -6.57 -0.89 -4.99
N ALA A 124 -6.96 -1.38 -6.15
CA ALA A 124 -7.29 -0.52 -7.29
C ALA A 124 -8.70 -0.83 -7.81
N ASP A 125 -9.52 0.22 -7.88
CA ASP A 125 -10.82 0.22 -8.57
C ASP A 125 -10.68 0.93 -9.91
N CYS A 126 -10.77 0.16 -10.98
CA CYS A 126 -10.56 0.64 -12.33
C CYS A 126 -11.87 0.61 -13.13
N ALA A 127 -12.33 1.77 -13.59
CA ALA A 127 -13.44 1.87 -14.54
C ALA A 127 -13.05 1.31 -15.93
N PRO A 128 -14.01 1.07 -16.83
CA PRO A 128 -13.72 0.52 -18.16
C PRO A 128 -12.65 1.32 -18.92
N GLY A 129 -11.66 0.61 -19.45
CA GLY A 129 -10.53 1.19 -20.18
C GLY A 129 -9.42 1.76 -19.29
N ALA A 130 -9.61 1.78 -17.97
CA ALA A 130 -8.58 2.22 -17.03
C ALA A 130 -7.62 1.08 -16.66
N GLY A 131 -6.41 1.44 -16.25
CA GLY A 131 -5.42 0.45 -15.82
C GLY A 131 -4.29 1.03 -14.97
N VAL A 132 -3.70 0.15 -14.16
CA VAL A 132 -2.54 0.46 -13.30
C VAL A 132 -1.35 -0.38 -13.75
N ASP A 133 -0.23 0.28 -13.96
CA ASP A 133 1.08 -0.34 -14.12
C ASP A 133 1.88 -0.09 -12.84
N MET A 134 2.13 -1.15 -12.06
CA MET A 134 2.78 -1.04 -10.76
C MET A 134 4.15 -1.69 -10.77
N THR A 135 5.12 -0.94 -10.26
CA THR A 135 6.48 -1.43 -9.99
C THR A 135 6.79 -1.28 -8.51
N GLN A 136 7.22 -2.37 -7.88
CA GLN A 136 7.66 -2.34 -6.49
C GLN A 136 9.15 -2.64 -6.39
N ILE A 137 9.86 -1.85 -5.60
CA ILE A 137 11.27 -2.02 -5.25
C ILE A 137 11.33 -2.26 -3.75
N LEU A 138 11.77 -3.45 -3.36
CA LEU A 138 11.88 -3.86 -1.96
C LEU A 138 13.32 -3.69 -1.49
N MET A 139 13.52 -2.92 -0.43
CA MET A 139 14.84 -2.58 0.11
C MET A 139 14.83 -2.68 1.63
N GLY A 140 15.89 -3.16 2.22
CA GLY A 140 16.03 -3.13 3.67
C GLY A 140 16.42 -4.46 4.30
N ARG A 141 16.46 -4.46 5.62
CA ARG A 141 16.86 -5.60 6.45
C ARG A 141 15.74 -6.11 7.36
N GLY A 142 14.66 -5.37 7.42
CA GLY A 142 13.45 -5.73 8.16
C GLY A 142 12.51 -6.61 7.35
N ASP A 143 11.33 -6.85 7.91
CA ASP A 143 10.28 -7.65 7.27
C ASP A 143 9.40 -6.76 6.36
N LEU A 144 9.25 -7.18 5.12
CA LEU A 144 8.45 -6.49 4.11
C LEU A 144 7.32 -7.41 3.62
N TYR A 145 6.09 -6.91 3.72
CA TYR A 145 4.90 -7.59 3.22
C TYR A 145 4.17 -6.68 2.23
N SER A 146 3.80 -7.23 1.09
CA SER A 146 3.05 -6.53 0.06
C SER A 146 1.82 -7.34 -0.34
N ASP A 147 0.67 -6.67 -0.40
CA ASP A 147 -0.62 -7.22 -0.82
C ASP A 147 -1.24 -6.30 -1.90
N ASN A 148 -1.46 -6.83 -3.14
CA ASN A 148 -1.88 -6.02 -4.29
C ASN A 148 -2.93 -6.72 -5.15
#